data_7ce412a04b8e821ba186d6f83baff923
#
_entry.id   7ce412a04b8e821ba186d6f83baff923
#
_cell.length_a   1.000
_cell.length_b   1.000
_cell.length_c   1.000
_cell.angle_alpha   90.00
_cell.angle_beta   90.00
_cell.angle_gamma   90.00
#
_symmetry.space_group_name_H-M   'P 1'
#
loop_
_entity.id
_entity.type
_entity.pdbx_description
1 polymer ?
#
loop_
_entity_poly.entity_id
_entity_poly.type
_entity_poly.pdbx_seq_one_letter_code
_entity_poly.pdbx_strand_id
1 'polypeptide(L)'
;MCYSSPMKHTEIFTKTRKEFPSDEIAKNAQLLIKAGFVHKEMAGVYAYLPMGLKVLENIKNIVRKEMNESGGQELIMTGLQKKETWLKTDRWSDENVDVWFKSSLKNGTEVGFGWSHEEPITDMMKDFIHSYKDMPVYVYQFQTKLRNELRAKSGIMRGREFVMKDLYSYSQSEKQHEDFYNNMIKAYMNVYNACGIGSDTFVTMAAGGVFTKNVSHEFQTICDAGEDIVYIDRAKKIAYNKELFDDAAEVERLGLVKADLEEVKTAEVGNIFSFGSSKSEQMGLYFTDADGVNKSPILGSYGIGITRLMGVVAEKFGDEKGLVWPKNIAPYHIEIVSLFKEEQDDSFTVAQSLYEELKNTYEVLFDDRQKSPGSK
;
A
#
# COMPACT_ATOMS: atom_id res chain seq x y z
N MET A 1 -18.58 7.85 6.63
CA MET A 1 -19.08 8.98 5.86
C MET A 1 -17.95 9.50 5.00
N CYS A 2 -17.96 9.21 3.70
CA CYS A 2 -17.01 9.82 2.79
C CYS A 2 -17.42 11.28 2.59
N TYR A 3 -16.51 12.19 2.85
CA TYR A 3 -16.64 13.59 2.46
C TYR A 3 -16.41 13.70 0.94
N SER A 4 -17.37 13.23 0.15
CA SER A 4 -17.39 13.57 -1.26
C SER A 4 -18.37 14.73 -1.44
N SER A 5 -17.87 15.95 -1.40
CA SER A 5 -18.65 17.06 -1.92
C SER A 5 -18.86 16.80 -3.42
N PRO A 6 -20.09 16.92 -3.91
CA PRO A 6 -20.33 16.94 -5.33
C PRO A 6 -19.41 18.01 -5.94
N MET A 7 -18.78 17.70 -7.07
CA MET A 7 -17.73 18.55 -7.59
C MET A 7 -17.99 18.88 -9.07
N LYS A 8 -17.86 20.15 -9.38
CA LYS A 8 -17.86 20.63 -10.76
C LYS A 8 -16.44 20.82 -11.25
N HIS A 9 -16.19 20.64 -12.52
CA HIS A 9 -14.88 20.79 -13.10
C HIS A 9 -14.30 22.20 -12.91
N THR A 10 -15.16 23.23 -12.90
CA THR A 10 -14.76 24.63 -12.65
C THR A 10 -14.29 24.85 -11.19
N GLU A 11 -14.70 24.01 -10.25
CA GLU A 11 -14.34 24.08 -8.83
C GLU A 11 -13.00 23.36 -8.53
N ILE A 12 -12.51 22.52 -9.46
CA ILE A 12 -11.22 21.83 -9.30
C ILE A 12 -10.09 22.76 -9.75
N PHE A 13 -9.16 23.07 -8.84
CA PHE A 13 -8.04 23.95 -9.18
C PHE A 13 -7.00 23.29 -10.11
N THR A 14 -6.94 21.94 -10.14
CA THR A 14 -6.00 21.19 -10.96
C THR A 14 -6.47 21.13 -12.42
N LYS A 15 -5.50 21.12 -13.32
CA LYS A 15 -5.75 21.06 -14.77
C LYS A 15 -4.95 19.94 -15.40
N THR A 16 -5.51 19.31 -16.41
CA THR A 16 -4.80 18.40 -17.29
C THR A 16 -3.73 19.14 -18.09
N ARG A 17 -2.61 18.48 -18.36
CA ARG A 17 -1.53 18.99 -19.21
C ARG A 17 -1.66 18.39 -20.62
N LYS A 18 -1.23 19.13 -21.64
CA LYS A 18 -1.18 18.62 -23.02
C LYS A 18 -0.03 17.63 -23.18
N GLU A 19 1.14 18.00 -22.66
CA GLU A 19 2.39 17.24 -22.80
C GLU A 19 2.69 16.42 -21.56
N PHE A 20 3.40 15.32 -21.74
CA PHE A 20 3.99 14.57 -20.63
C PHE A 20 5.13 15.37 -19.97
N PRO A 21 5.36 15.19 -18.67
CA PRO A 21 6.51 15.80 -18.00
C PRO A 21 7.81 15.25 -18.60
N SER A 22 8.73 16.14 -18.95
CA SER A 22 10.01 15.77 -19.60
C SER A 22 11.02 15.12 -18.65
N ASP A 23 10.82 15.29 -17.34
CA ASP A 23 11.68 14.80 -16.25
C ASP A 23 11.15 13.50 -15.62
N GLU A 24 10.17 12.85 -16.24
CA GLU A 24 9.58 11.61 -15.76
C GLU A 24 9.51 10.56 -16.89
N ILE A 25 9.98 9.36 -16.61
CA ILE A 25 10.02 8.25 -17.59
C ILE A 25 9.04 7.13 -17.27
N ALA A 26 8.59 7.01 -16.01
CA ALA A 26 7.65 5.99 -15.60
C ALA A 26 6.23 6.32 -16.09
N LYS A 27 5.62 5.41 -16.83
CA LYS A 27 4.28 5.58 -17.42
C LYS A 27 3.23 6.00 -16.39
N ASN A 28 3.20 5.34 -15.23
CA ASN A 28 2.25 5.68 -14.17
C ASN A 28 2.38 7.14 -13.74
N ALA A 29 3.61 7.61 -13.47
CA ALA A 29 3.85 8.99 -13.05
C ALA A 29 3.56 9.99 -14.18
N GLN A 30 3.95 9.68 -15.43
CA GLN A 30 3.63 10.50 -16.60
C GLN A 30 2.12 10.71 -16.73
N LEU A 31 1.33 9.64 -16.68
CA LEU A 31 -0.12 9.69 -16.79
C LEU A 31 -0.75 10.44 -15.62
N LEU A 32 -0.34 10.14 -14.38
CA LEU A 32 -0.87 10.77 -13.18
C LEU A 32 -0.57 12.27 -13.11
N ILE A 33 0.63 12.69 -13.50
CA ILE A 33 1.01 14.12 -13.57
C ILE A 33 0.24 14.82 -14.69
N LYS A 34 0.17 14.21 -15.89
CA LYS A 34 -0.55 14.77 -17.03
C LYS A 34 -2.02 14.96 -16.73
N ALA A 35 -2.64 14.02 -16.05
CA ALA A 35 -4.04 14.07 -15.68
C ALA A 35 -4.34 14.96 -14.45
N GLY A 36 -3.33 15.51 -13.78
CA GLY A 36 -3.51 16.36 -12.59
C GLY A 36 -3.90 15.60 -11.32
N PHE A 37 -3.48 14.34 -11.20
CA PHE A 37 -3.70 13.49 -10.02
C PHE A 37 -2.58 13.66 -8.99
N VAL A 38 -1.35 13.85 -9.44
CA VAL A 38 -0.19 14.04 -8.57
C VAL A 38 0.67 15.21 -9.06
N HIS A 39 1.42 15.78 -8.14
CA HIS A 39 2.48 16.75 -8.42
C HIS A 39 3.81 16.20 -7.91
N LYS A 40 4.83 16.20 -8.76
CA LYS A 40 6.17 15.76 -8.41
C LYS A 40 6.92 16.89 -7.72
N GLU A 41 7.28 16.68 -6.45
CA GLU A 41 8.14 17.60 -5.70
C GLU A 41 9.62 17.33 -6.04
N MET A 42 10.01 16.07 -5.99
CA MET A 42 11.32 15.57 -6.41
C MET A 42 11.25 14.07 -6.71
N ALA A 43 12.36 13.47 -7.12
CA ALA A 43 12.40 12.04 -7.41
C ALA A 43 11.96 11.20 -6.19
N GLY A 44 10.88 10.45 -6.36
CA GLY A 44 10.30 9.59 -5.33
C GLY A 44 9.48 10.31 -4.25
N VAL A 45 9.15 11.60 -4.46
CA VAL A 45 8.30 12.39 -3.55
C VAL A 45 7.23 13.10 -4.38
N TYR A 46 5.96 12.79 -4.09
CA TYR A 46 4.81 13.26 -4.85
C TYR A 46 3.70 13.73 -3.91
N ALA A 47 3.15 14.91 -4.20
CA ALA A 47 1.92 15.38 -3.59
C ALA A 47 0.71 14.80 -4.34
N TYR A 48 -0.32 14.39 -3.61
CA TYR A 48 -1.57 13.85 -4.17
C TYR A 48 -2.59 14.98 -4.26
N LEU A 49 -2.99 15.31 -5.48
CA LEU A 49 -3.96 16.35 -5.79
C LEU A 49 -5.39 15.82 -5.59
N PRO A 50 -6.45 16.65 -5.62
CA PRO A 50 -7.80 16.22 -5.22
C PRO A 50 -8.28 14.91 -5.84
N MET A 51 -8.12 14.72 -7.16
CA MET A 51 -8.53 13.48 -7.83
C MET A 51 -7.63 12.30 -7.44
N GLY A 52 -6.33 12.53 -7.31
CA GLY A 52 -5.38 11.51 -6.87
C GLY A 52 -5.62 11.09 -5.42
N LEU A 53 -5.93 12.05 -4.55
CA LEU A 53 -6.27 11.76 -3.15
C LEU A 53 -7.57 10.94 -3.06
N LYS A 54 -8.58 11.21 -3.90
CA LYS A 54 -9.80 10.38 -3.92
C LYS A 54 -9.50 8.93 -4.28
N VAL A 55 -8.69 8.68 -5.30
CA VAL A 55 -8.28 7.30 -5.66
C VAL A 55 -7.55 6.65 -4.49
N LEU A 56 -6.62 7.38 -3.85
CA LEU A 56 -5.87 6.88 -2.71
C LEU A 56 -6.79 6.52 -1.53
N GLU A 57 -7.77 7.36 -1.22
CA GLU A 57 -8.74 7.11 -0.15
C GLU A 57 -9.70 5.96 -0.51
N ASN A 58 -10.10 5.79 -1.76
CA ASN A 58 -10.90 4.65 -2.20
C ASN A 58 -10.13 3.33 -2.01
N ILE A 59 -8.83 3.29 -2.35
CA ILE A 59 -7.96 2.15 -2.07
C ILE A 59 -7.87 1.90 -0.54
N LYS A 60 -7.63 2.95 0.26
CA LYS A 60 -7.61 2.82 1.72
C LYS A 60 -8.93 2.27 2.27
N ASN A 61 -10.07 2.70 1.75
CA ASN A 61 -11.38 2.22 2.21
C ASN A 61 -11.59 0.73 1.92
N ILE A 62 -11.14 0.23 0.76
CA ILE A 62 -11.14 -1.20 0.44
C ILE A 62 -10.26 -1.96 1.44
N VAL A 63 -9.04 -1.49 1.67
CA VAL A 63 -8.09 -2.10 2.61
C VAL A 63 -8.65 -2.05 4.04
N ARG A 64 -9.19 -0.90 4.48
CA ARG A 64 -9.78 -0.71 5.82
C ARG A 64 -10.90 -1.71 6.09
N LYS A 65 -11.76 -1.92 5.10
CA LYS A 65 -12.85 -2.91 5.21
C LYS A 65 -12.29 -4.31 5.51
N GLU A 66 -11.35 -4.79 4.72
CA GLU A 66 -10.77 -6.13 4.90
C GLU A 66 -9.99 -6.26 6.22
N MET A 67 -9.29 -5.20 6.65
CA MET A 67 -8.59 -5.20 7.95
C MET A 67 -9.56 -5.25 9.12
N ASN A 68 -10.65 -4.48 9.08
CA ASN A 68 -11.69 -4.49 10.11
C ASN A 68 -12.42 -5.85 10.17
N GLU A 69 -12.77 -6.43 9.02
CA GLU A 69 -13.38 -7.76 8.93
C GLU A 69 -12.46 -8.88 9.44
N SER A 70 -11.14 -8.66 9.39
CA SER A 70 -10.15 -9.56 10.00
C SER A 70 -9.93 -9.32 11.51
N GLY A 71 -10.68 -8.42 12.14
CA GLY A 71 -10.57 -8.08 13.55
C GLY A 71 -9.49 -7.04 13.88
N GLY A 72 -8.92 -6.38 12.88
CA GLY A 72 -7.94 -5.31 13.07
C GLY A 72 -8.55 -4.03 13.64
N GLN A 73 -7.81 -3.35 14.50
CA GLN A 73 -8.16 -2.06 15.10
C GLN A 73 -7.27 -0.97 14.50
N GLU A 74 -7.89 0.06 13.90
CA GLU A 74 -7.15 1.17 13.31
C GLU A 74 -6.62 2.12 14.37
N LEU A 75 -5.35 2.50 14.24
CA LEU A 75 -4.67 3.50 15.05
C LEU A 75 -3.76 4.36 14.17
N ILE A 76 -3.06 5.30 14.74
CA ILE A 76 -1.98 6.03 14.07
C ILE A 76 -0.79 6.17 15.02
N MET A 77 0.37 5.70 14.59
CA MET A 77 1.62 5.82 15.30
C MET A 77 2.34 7.14 14.95
N THR A 78 3.36 7.48 15.74
CA THR A 78 4.18 8.67 15.50
C THR A 78 5.10 8.49 14.29
N GLY A 79 5.28 9.55 13.50
CA GLY A 79 6.27 9.61 12.42
C GLY A 79 7.69 9.81 12.93
N LEU A 80 7.87 10.51 14.09
CA LEU A 80 9.16 10.63 14.77
C LEU A 80 9.36 9.44 15.69
N GLN A 81 10.55 8.84 15.63
CA GLN A 81 10.89 7.60 16.33
C GLN A 81 12.15 7.77 17.16
N LYS A 82 12.15 7.17 18.35
CA LYS A 82 13.26 7.22 19.30
C LYS A 82 14.37 6.28 18.85
N LYS A 83 15.62 6.73 18.87
CA LYS A 83 16.82 5.93 18.64
C LYS A 83 16.86 4.69 19.56
N GLU A 84 16.59 4.88 20.85
CA GLU A 84 16.70 3.84 21.89
C GLU A 84 15.78 2.65 21.61
N THR A 85 14.62 2.87 21.01
CA THR A 85 13.69 1.81 20.63
C THR A 85 14.32 0.87 19.57
N TRP A 86 15.00 1.44 18.59
CA TRP A 86 15.63 0.72 17.48
C TRP A 86 16.98 0.10 17.81
N LEU A 87 17.66 0.60 18.83
CA LEU A 87 18.90 -0.02 19.34
C LEU A 87 18.65 -1.41 19.96
N LYS A 88 17.43 -1.67 20.49
CA LYS A 88 17.08 -2.98 21.07
C LYS A 88 17.13 -4.12 20.06
N THR A 89 16.99 -3.83 18.79
CA THR A 89 16.95 -4.81 17.70
C THR A 89 18.11 -4.63 16.72
N ASP A 90 19.05 -3.76 17.05
CA ASP A 90 20.21 -3.40 16.22
C ASP A 90 19.84 -2.86 14.82
N ARG A 91 18.63 -2.25 14.70
CA ARG A 91 18.11 -1.70 13.44
C ARG A 91 18.25 -0.17 13.36
N TRP A 92 19.02 0.46 14.26
CA TRP A 92 19.36 1.88 14.15
C TRP A 92 20.58 2.12 13.26
N SER A 93 21.50 1.16 13.17
CA SER A 93 22.71 1.26 12.36
C SER A 93 22.37 1.29 10.87
N ASP A 94 23.06 2.17 10.11
CA ASP A 94 22.95 2.22 8.64
C ASP A 94 23.58 0.97 7.97
N GLU A 95 24.39 0.21 8.70
CA GLU A 95 24.92 -1.09 8.24
C GLU A 95 23.82 -2.14 8.15
N ASN A 96 22.85 -2.10 9.07
CA ASN A 96 21.73 -3.05 9.11
C ASN A 96 20.49 -2.54 8.40
N VAL A 97 20.29 -1.21 8.37
CA VAL A 97 19.16 -0.54 7.70
C VAL A 97 19.66 0.75 7.05
N ASP A 98 19.90 0.72 5.76
CA ASP A 98 20.50 1.79 4.97
C ASP A 98 19.49 2.87 4.48
N VAL A 99 18.21 2.68 4.78
CA VAL A 99 17.13 3.58 4.30
C VAL A 99 16.65 4.61 5.33
N TRP A 100 17.40 4.82 6.41
CA TRP A 100 17.04 5.80 7.42
C TRP A 100 17.12 7.24 6.92
N PHE A 101 16.09 8.03 7.26
CA PHE A 101 16.22 9.48 7.45
C PHE A 101 16.38 9.76 8.95
N LYS A 102 17.49 10.31 9.36
CA LYS A 102 17.82 10.65 10.75
C LYS A 102 17.94 12.15 10.95
N SER A 103 17.63 12.64 12.15
CA SER A 103 17.76 14.04 12.53
C SER A 103 18.04 14.15 14.04
N SER A 104 18.12 15.38 14.53
CA SER A 104 18.27 15.66 15.96
C SER A 104 17.27 16.72 16.40
N LEU A 105 16.74 16.57 17.61
CA LEU A 105 15.98 17.60 18.28
C LEU A 105 16.92 18.76 18.71
N LYS A 106 16.34 19.92 19.03
CA LYS A 106 17.13 21.09 19.46
C LYS A 106 17.99 20.85 20.71
N ASN A 107 17.63 19.88 21.54
CA ASN A 107 18.40 19.46 22.72
C ASN A 107 19.49 18.43 22.42
N GLY A 108 19.70 18.08 21.15
CA GLY A 108 20.69 17.11 20.69
C GLY A 108 20.22 15.64 20.68
N THR A 109 18.99 15.33 21.12
CA THR A 109 18.46 13.96 21.06
C THR A 109 18.29 13.51 19.62
N GLU A 110 18.88 12.37 19.27
CA GLU A 110 18.74 11.78 17.93
C GLU A 110 17.35 11.14 17.74
N VAL A 111 16.78 11.36 16.57
CA VAL A 111 15.49 10.80 16.16
C VAL A 111 15.56 10.30 14.72
N GLY A 112 14.74 9.31 14.40
CA GLY A 112 14.54 8.85 13.03
C GLY A 112 13.13 9.17 12.53
N PHE A 113 12.98 9.17 11.21
CA PHE A 113 11.66 9.24 10.57
C PHE A 113 11.16 7.82 10.26
N GLY A 114 9.88 7.59 10.45
CA GLY A 114 9.28 6.26 10.38
C GLY A 114 9.43 5.57 9.04
N TRP A 115 10.42 4.71 8.91
CA TRP A 115 10.59 3.82 7.75
C TRP A 115 9.83 2.51 7.91
N SER A 116 9.63 2.06 9.14
CA SER A 116 8.82 0.93 9.59
C SER A 116 8.33 1.17 11.02
N HIS A 117 7.51 0.27 11.61
CA HIS A 117 6.93 0.51 12.94
C HIS A 117 6.90 -0.73 13.85
N GLU A 118 7.59 -1.82 13.51
CA GLU A 118 7.61 -3.04 14.33
C GLU A 118 8.06 -2.75 15.76
N GLU A 119 9.17 -2.04 15.91
CA GLU A 119 9.75 -1.71 17.22
C GLU A 119 8.91 -0.69 18.00
N PRO A 120 8.50 0.45 17.43
CA PRO A 120 7.68 1.42 18.16
C PRO A 120 6.35 0.87 18.63
N ILE A 121 5.67 0.05 17.81
CA ILE A 121 4.38 -0.52 18.18
C ILE A 121 4.54 -1.63 19.23
N THR A 122 5.60 -2.45 19.12
CA THR A 122 5.89 -3.47 20.13
C THR A 122 6.28 -2.83 21.46
N ASP A 123 7.00 -1.69 21.44
CA ASP A 123 7.30 -0.93 22.67
C ASP A 123 6.04 -0.39 23.34
N MET A 124 5.08 0.12 22.54
CA MET A 124 3.77 0.56 23.03
C MET A 124 2.94 -0.60 23.60
N MET A 125 2.98 -1.78 22.98
CA MET A 125 2.18 -2.93 23.42
C MET A 125 2.55 -3.45 24.81
N LYS A 126 3.71 -3.09 25.35
CA LYS A 126 4.08 -3.42 26.73
C LYS A 126 3.15 -2.79 27.78
N ASP A 127 2.46 -1.72 27.43
CA ASP A 127 1.49 -1.08 28.32
C ASP A 127 0.10 -1.74 28.26
N PHE A 128 -0.13 -2.65 27.33
CA PHE A 128 -1.46 -3.22 27.06
C PHE A 128 -1.52 -4.75 27.09
N ILE A 129 -0.38 -5.44 26.90
CA ILE A 129 -0.33 -6.91 26.90
C ILE A 129 0.43 -7.38 28.14
N HIS A 130 -0.29 -7.92 29.12
CA HIS A 130 0.27 -8.42 30.38
C HIS A 130 -0.11 -9.88 30.64
N SER A 131 -1.21 -10.35 30.04
CA SER A 131 -1.80 -11.65 30.26
C SER A 131 -2.28 -12.28 28.95
N TYR A 132 -2.36 -13.60 28.91
CA TYR A 132 -2.98 -14.32 27.79
C TYR A 132 -4.40 -13.83 27.47
N LYS A 133 -5.12 -13.24 28.45
CA LYS A 133 -6.46 -12.69 28.25
C LYS A 133 -6.49 -11.42 27.42
N ASP A 134 -5.35 -10.75 27.30
CA ASP A 134 -5.23 -9.51 26.52
C ASP A 134 -5.00 -9.81 25.03
N MET A 135 -4.84 -11.09 24.66
CA MET A 135 -4.53 -11.51 23.27
C MET A 135 -5.65 -12.40 22.69
N PRO A 136 -5.79 -12.46 21.35
CA PRO A 136 -4.93 -11.81 20.35
C PRO A 136 -5.17 -10.31 20.22
N VAL A 137 -4.13 -9.56 19.82
CA VAL A 137 -4.24 -8.15 19.47
C VAL A 137 -3.85 -7.97 18.00
N TYR A 138 -4.71 -7.30 17.24
CA TYR A 138 -4.48 -6.96 15.84
C TYR A 138 -4.68 -5.46 15.66
N VAL A 139 -3.63 -4.75 15.33
CA VAL A 139 -3.66 -3.29 15.17
C VAL A 139 -3.04 -2.86 13.86
N TYR A 140 -3.61 -1.87 13.19
CA TYR A 140 -3.11 -1.40 11.91
C TYR A 140 -3.20 0.12 11.78
N GLN A 141 -2.45 0.64 10.84
CA GLN A 141 -2.47 2.05 10.48
C GLN A 141 -2.35 2.26 8.98
N PHE A 142 -2.77 3.44 8.52
CA PHE A 142 -2.28 4.03 7.29
C PHE A 142 -1.28 5.12 7.66
N GLN A 143 -0.02 4.94 7.30
CA GLN A 143 1.04 5.84 7.72
C GLN A 143 1.96 6.18 6.56
N THR A 144 2.41 7.42 6.52
CA THR A 144 3.51 7.83 5.65
C THR A 144 4.79 7.17 6.13
N LYS A 145 5.46 6.47 5.21
CA LYS A 145 6.79 5.91 5.40
C LYS A 145 7.80 6.77 4.66
N LEU A 146 8.94 6.94 5.31
CA LEU A 146 10.06 7.74 4.79
C LEU A 146 11.28 6.82 4.68
N ARG A 147 11.68 6.51 3.44
CA ARG A 147 12.84 5.66 3.13
C ARG A 147 13.81 6.39 2.24
N ASN A 148 15.03 6.55 2.70
CA ASN A 148 16.11 7.22 1.97
C ASN A 148 16.65 6.30 0.85
N GLU A 149 15.77 5.91 -0.07
CA GLU A 149 16.12 5.08 -1.21
C GLU A 149 17.20 5.75 -2.05
N LEU A 150 18.30 5.05 -2.32
CA LEU A 150 19.39 5.56 -3.14
C LEU A 150 18.91 5.95 -4.55
N ARG A 151 18.03 5.13 -5.12
CA ARG A 151 17.40 5.37 -6.42
C ARG A 151 15.89 5.19 -6.31
N ALA A 152 15.16 6.29 -6.17
CA ALA A 152 13.72 6.28 -6.40
C ALA A 152 13.48 6.10 -7.90
N LYS A 153 12.68 5.11 -8.27
CA LYS A 153 12.38 4.75 -9.67
C LYS A 153 10.96 4.23 -9.79
N SER A 154 10.52 3.98 -11.03
CA SER A 154 9.18 3.46 -11.29
C SER A 154 8.04 4.39 -10.82
N GLY A 155 8.25 5.72 -10.89
CA GLY A 155 7.24 6.72 -10.55
C GLY A 155 6.80 6.64 -9.09
N ILE A 156 5.48 6.57 -8.85
CA ILE A 156 4.92 6.47 -7.48
C ILE A 156 4.99 5.05 -6.91
N MET A 157 5.49 4.06 -7.68
CA MET A 157 5.54 2.67 -7.21
C MET A 157 6.68 2.43 -6.20
N ARG A 158 7.81 3.18 -6.33
CA ARG A 158 8.92 3.12 -5.38
C ARG A 158 9.43 4.52 -5.06
N GLY A 159 8.85 5.12 -4.03
CA GLY A 159 9.17 6.47 -3.57
C GLY A 159 10.00 6.48 -2.29
N ARG A 160 10.56 7.68 -1.98
CA ARG A 160 11.18 8.00 -0.69
C ARG A 160 10.15 8.36 0.38
N GLU A 161 9.00 8.84 -0.06
CA GLU A 161 7.84 9.14 0.78
C GLU A 161 6.63 8.48 0.16
N PHE A 162 5.93 7.62 0.92
CA PHE A 162 4.79 6.86 0.43
C PHE A 162 3.86 6.45 1.57
N VAL A 163 2.60 6.17 1.23
CA VAL A 163 1.61 5.68 2.20
C VAL A 163 1.59 4.16 2.19
N MET A 164 1.70 3.57 3.37
CA MET A 164 1.58 2.14 3.61
C MET A 164 0.45 1.85 4.59
N LYS A 165 -0.30 0.77 4.39
CA LYS A 165 -1.03 0.10 5.45
C LYS A 165 -0.08 -0.92 6.06
N ASP A 166 0.17 -0.80 7.32
CA ASP A 166 0.90 -1.79 8.11
C ASP A 166 0.05 -2.27 9.28
N LEU A 167 -0.12 -3.59 9.37
CA LEU A 167 -0.82 -4.27 10.45
C LEU A 167 0.17 -5.12 11.23
N TYR A 168 -0.05 -5.23 12.54
CA TYR A 168 0.75 -6.01 13.46
C TYR A 168 -0.16 -6.91 14.29
N SER A 169 0.20 -8.20 14.36
CA SER A 169 -0.53 -9.20 15.15
C SER A 169 0.32 -9.68 16.32
N TYR A 170 -0.28 -9.77 17.50
CA TYR A 170 0.32 -10.36 18.68
C TYR A 170 -0.52 -11.56 19.09
N SER A 171 0.07 -12.75 19.00
CA SER A 171 -0.61 -14.04 19.26
C SER A 171 0.06 -14.78 20.41
N GLN A 172 -0.75 -15.48 21.21
CA GLN A 172 -0.24 -16.25 22.35
C GLN A 172 0.30 -17.63 21.97
N SER A 173 -0.03 -18.14 20.76
CA SER A 173 0.38 -19.47 20.30
C SER A 173 0.64 -19.50 18.79
N GLU A 174 1.46 -20.46 18.35
CA GLU A 174 1.73 -20.68 16.92
C GLU A 174 0.42 -20.91 16.13
N LYS A 175 -0.48 -21.74 16.66
CA LYS A 175 -1.75 -21.99 16.00
C LYS A 175 -2.57 -20.71 15.77
N GLN A 176 -2.67 -19.84 16.79
CA GLN A 176 -3.40 -18.57 16.68
C GLN A 176 -2.74 -17.64 15.66
N HIS A 177 -1.40 -17.63 15.63
CA HIS A 177 -0.62 -16.87 14.66
C HIS A 177 -0.84 -17.38 13.23
N GLU A 178 -0.73 -18.68 13.00
CA GLU A 178 -0.94 -19.31 11.70
C GLU A 178 -2.36 -19.11 11.18
N ASP A 179 -3.37 -19.27 12.03
CA ASP A 179 -4.77 -19.06 11.66
C ASP A 179 -4.99 -17.61 11.17
N PHE A 180 -4.42 -16.63 11.88
CA PHE A 180 -4.50 -15.23 11.49
C PHE A 180 -3.67 -14.94 10.22
N TYR A 181 -2.46 -15.47 10.12
CA TYR A 181 -1.58 -15.34 8.97
C TYR A 181 -2.27 -15.82 7.67
N ASN A 182 -2.88 -17.01 7.73
CA ASN A 182 -3.63 -17.57 6.60
C ASN A 182 -4.90 -16.78 6.27
N ASN A 183 -5.56 -16.18 7.28
CA ASN A 183 -6.68 -15.28 7.05
C ASN A 183 -6.23 -14.01 6.32
N MET A 184 -5.05 -13.46 6.67
CA MET A 184 -4.50 -12.27 6.03
C MET A 184 -4.15 -12.51 4.56
N ILE A 185 -3.70 -13.72 4.17
CA ILE A 185 -3.51 -14.06 2.74
C ILE A 185 -4.82 -13.88 1.97
N LYS A 186 -5.93 -14.36 2.52
CA LYS A 186 -7.26 -14.23 1.88
C LYS A 186 -7.71 -12.78 1.82
N ALA A 187 -7.57 -12.03 2.93
CA ALA A 187 -7.94 -10.62 3.02
C ALA A 187 -7.17 -9.78 1.98
N TYR A 188 -5.87 -10.04 1.80
CA TYR A 188 -5.06 -9.36 0.79
C TYR A 188 -5.54 -9.67 -0.63
N MET A 189 -5.82 -10.92 -0.94
CA MET A 189 -6.37 -11.27 -2.25
C MET A 189 -7.72 -10.61 -2.52
N ASN A 190 -8.58 -10.47 -1.49
CA ASN A 190 -9.83 -9.71 -1.60
C ASN A 190 -9.57 -8.23 -1.93
N VAL A 191 -8.59 -7.60 -1.27
CA VAL A 191 -8.17 -6.22 -1.58
C VAL A 191 -7.77 -6.10 -3.05
N TYR A 192 -6.89 -6.99 -3.55
CA TYR A 192 -6.41 -6.92 -4.94
C TYR A 192 -7.51 -7.20 -5.96
N ASN A 193 -8.41 -8.13 -5.66
CA ASN A 193 -9.60 -8.36 -6.47
C ASN A 193 -10.49 -7.11 -6.54
N ALA A 194 -10.75 -6.46 -5.41
CA ALA A 194 -11.55 -5.25 -5.35
C ALA A 194 -10.88 -4.06 -6.07
N CYS A 195 -9.55 -4.01 -6.06
CA CYS A 195 -8.75 -3.02 -6.82
C CYS A 195 -8.62 -3.36 -8.32
N GLY A 196 -9.13 -4.51 -8.77
CA GLY A 196 -9.15 -4.90 -10.19
C GLY A 196 -7.88 -5.60 -10.69
N ILE A 197 -6.91 -5.90 -9.83
CA ILE A 197 -5.63 -6.54 -10.21
C ILE A 197 -5.49 -7.99 -9.71
N GLY A 198 -6.49 -8.55 -9.05
CA GLY A 198 -6.40 -9.85 -8.39
C GLY A 198 -6.13 -11.03 -9.35
N SER A 199 -6.60 -10.96 -10.62
CA SER A 199 -6.31 -12.00 -11.62
C SER A 199 -4.82 -12.15 -11.93
N ASP A 200 -4.07 -11.04 -11.83
CA ASP A 200 -2.66 -10.94 -12.15
C ASP A 200 -1.76 -10.84 -10.90
N THR A 201 -2.36 -11.01 -9.71
CA THR A 201 -1.64 -11.00 -8.44
C THR A 201 -1.51 -12.42 -7.92
N PHE A 202 -0.29 -12.79 -7.53
CA PHE A 202 0.07 -14.11 -7.03
C PHE A 202 0.61 -14.01 -5.61
N VAL A 203 0.24 -14.98 -4.78
CA VAL A 203 0.90 -15.21 -3.50
C VAL A 203 2.25 -15.84 -3.80
N THR A 204 3.32 -15.16 -3.45
CA THR A 204 4.68 -15.48 -3.83
C THR A 204 5.50 -15.84 -2.60
N MET A 205 6.15 -16.98 -2.59
CA MET A 205 7.13 -17.33 -1.57
C MET A 205 8.43 -16.58 -1.83
N ALA A 206 8.96 -15.93 -0.81
CA ALA A 206 10.18 -15.13 -0.87
C ALA A 206 11.03 -15.31 0.39
N ALA A 207 12.31 -14.93 0.34
CA ALA A 207 13.14 -14.79 1.53
C ALA A 207 12.68 -13.59 2.36
N GLY A 208 12.76 -13.68 3.71
CA GLY A 208 12.30 -12.62 4.61
C GLY A 208 13.17 -11.35 4.63
N GLY A 209 14.32 -11.36 3.95
CA GLY A 209 15.23 -10.24 3.81
C GLY A 209 15.70 -9.65 5.16
N VAL A 210 15.67 -8.32 5.25
CA VAL A 210 16.07 -7.59 6.48
C VAL A 210 15.03 -7.68 7.62
N PHE A 211 13.85 -8.26 7.36
CA PHE A 211 12.77 -8.34 8.34
C PHE A 211 12.81 -9.63 9.16
N THR A 212 12.96 -10.78 8.52
CA THR A 212 12.99 -12.09 9.17
C THR A 212 13.89 -13.07 8.44
N LYS A 213 14.40 -14.07 9.18
CA LYS A 213 15.16 -15.21 8.59
C LYS A 213 14.24 -16.32 8.06
N ASN A 214 12.93 -16.22 8.32
CA ASN A 214 11.96 -17.19 7.85
C ASN A 214 11.50 -16.83 6.43
N VAL A 215 10.93 -17.82 5.73
CA VAL A 215 10.23 -17.58 4.46
C VAL A 215 9.06 -16.63 4.73
N SER A 216 8.91 -15.63 3.88
CA SER A 216 7.80 -14.67 3.89
C SER A 216 6.90 -14.93 2.68
N HIS A 217 5.73 -14.32 2.69
CA HIS A 217 4.88 -14.26 1.50
C HIS A 217 4.77 -12.81 1.02
N GLU A 218 5.02 -12.65 -0.26
CA GLU A 218 4.79 -11.43 -1.00
C GLU A 218 3.56 -11.56 -1.89
N PHE A 219 2.98 -10.44 -2.24
CA PHE A 219 1.92 -10.39 -3.25
C PHE A 219 2.49 -9.66 -4.45
N GLN A 220 2.75 -10.44 -5.49
CA GLN A 220 3.42 -9.97 -6.71
C GLN A 220 2.40 -9.85 -7.83
N THR A 221 2.23 -8.65 -8.38
CA THR A 221 1.34 -8.37 -9.50
C THR A 221 2.13 -8.28 -10.79
N ILE A 222 1.71 -9.01 -11.83
CA ILE A 222 2.33 -8.92 -13.17
C ILE A 222 2.25 -7.47 -13.66
N CYS A 223 3.40 -6.86 -13.91
CA CYS A 223 3.51 -5.46 -14.28
C CYS A 223 4.85 -5.20 -14.98
N ASP A 224 4.82 -4.64 -16.19
CA ASP A 224 6.02 -4.38 -16.98
C ASP A 224 6.98 -3.36 -16.33
N ALA A 225 6.45 -2.44 -15.54
CA ALA A 225 7.22 -1.49 -14.75
C ALA A 225 7.71 -2.04 -13.40
N GLY A 226 7.36 -3.30 -13.06
CA GLY A 226 7.83 -3.96 -11.85
C GLY A 226 9.35 -4.13 -11.83
N GLU A 227 9.88 -4.49 -10.68
CA GLU A 227 11.33 -4.65 -10.46
C GLU A 227 11.73 -6.10 -10.22
N ASP A 228 10.76 -6.94 -9.84
CA ASP A 228 10.99 -8.32 -9.45
C ASP A 228 10.75 -9.27 -10.62
N ILE A 229 11.47 -10.37 -10.62
CA ILE A 229 11.25 -11.51 -11.49
C ILE A 229 10.73 -12.65 -10.64
N VAL A 230 9.58 -13.19 -11.01
CA VAL A 230 9.00 -14.36 -10.36
C VAL A 230 8.69 -15.46 -11.36
N TYR A 231 8.65 -16.68 -10.87
CA TYR A 231 8.29 -17.88 -11.64
C TYR A 231 6.92 -18.33 -11.17
N ILE A 232 5.92 -18.31 -12.08
CA ILE A 232 4.53 -18.58 -11.74
C ILE A 232 4.02 -19.92 -12.28
N ASP A 233 3.18 -20.58 -11.48
CA ASP A 233 2.29 -21.66 -11.90
C ASP A 233 0.87 -21.09 -11.97
N ARG A 234 0.41 -20.80 -13.19
CA ARG A 234 -0.94 -20.19 -13.39
C ARG A 234 -2.06 -21.11 -12.96
N ALA A 235 -1.89 -22.42 -13.08
CA ALA A 235 -2.93 -23.38 -12.74
C ALA A 235 -3.14 -23.46 -11.22
N LYS A 236 -2.06 -23.42 -10.47
CA LYS A 236 -2.08 -23.44 -9.00
C LYS A 236 -2.22 -22.05 -8.36
N LYS A 237 -2.07 -20.98 -9.15
CA LYS A 237 -2.03 -19.57 -8.70
C LYS A 237 -0.98 -19.30 -7.62
N ILE A 238 0.18 -19.91 -7.73
CA ILE A 238 1.32 -19.71 -6.86
C ILE A 238 2.50 -19.16 -7.64
N ALA A 239 3.39 -18.48 -6.93
CA ALA A 239 4.61 -17.95 -7.52
C ALA A 239 5.81 -18.13 -6.56
N TYR A 240 6.99 -18.05 -7.12
CA TYR A 240 8.25 -18.17 -6.42
C TYR A 240 9.15 -17.02 -6.85
N ASN A 241 9.67 -16.26 -5.90
CA ASN A 241 10.62 -15.20 -6.21
C ASN A 241 11.91 -15.82 -6.79
N LYS A 242 12.52 -15.12 -7.73
CA LYS A 242 13.75 -15.57 -8.39
C LYS A 242 14.85 -15.94 -7.39
N GLU A 243 14.96 -15.21 -6.29
CA GLU A 243 15.97 -15.45 -5.25
C GLU A 243 15.88 -16.84 -4.59
N LEU A 244 14.68 -17.47 -4.57
CA LEU A 244 14.52 -18.84 -4.07
C LEU A 244 15.23 -19.88 -4.95
N PHE A 245 15.45 -19.58 -6.22
CA PHE A 245 16.18 -20.48 -7.13
C PHE A 245 17.71 -20.37 -6.99
N ASP A 246 18.22 -19.42 -6.21
CA ASP A 246 19.62 -19.30 -5.87
C ASP A 246 19.99 -20.21 -4.68
N ASP A 247 18.99 -20.77 -3.95
CA ASP A 247 19.14 -21.75 -2.88
C ASP A 247 18.74 -23.16 -3.36
N ALA A 248 19.73 -23.99 -3.70
CA ALA A 248 19.51 -25.33 -4.21
C ALA A 248 18.78 -26.25 -3.21
N ALA A 249 18.99 -26.06 -1.89
CA ALA A 249 18.33 -26.87 -0.87
C ALA A 249 16.84 -26.52 -0.78
N GLU A 250 16.50 -25.25 -0.93
CA GLU A 250 15.11 -24.79 -0.93
C GLU A 250 14.37 -25.22 -2.20
N VAL A 251 15.04 -25.19 -3.36
CA VAL A 251 14.51 -25.72 -4.62
C VAL A 251 14.18 -27.20 -4.51
N GLU A 252 15.11 -28.01 -3.93
CA GLU A 252 14.89 -29.44 -3.71
C GLU A 252 13.76 -29.70 -2.71
N ARG A 253 13.73 -28.98 -1.59
CA ARG A 253 12.69 -29.08 -0.54
C ARG A 253 11.30 -28.81 -1.10
N LEU A 254 11.16 -27.84 -1.97
CA LEU A 254 9.89 -27.43 -2.59
C LEU A 254 9.57 -28.25 -3.86
N GLY A 255 10.48 -29.08 -4.35
CA GLY A 255 10.30 -29.87 -5.56
C GLY A 255 10.10 -29.02 -6.81
N LEU A 256 10.79 -27.87 -6.90
CA LEU A 256 10.58 -26.91 -7.98
C LEU A 256 11.34 -27.33 -9.24
N VAL A 257 10.63 -27.31 -10.37
CA VAL A 257 11.23 -27.48 -11.70
C VAL A 257 11.02 -26.17 -12.46
N LYS A 258 12.08 -25.39 -12.59
CA LYS A 258 12.02 -24.05 -13.20
C LYS A 258 11.45 -24.06 -14.62
N ALA A 259 11.71 -25.13 -15.39
CA ALA A 259 11.21 -25.28 -16.76
C ALA A 259 9.69 -25.42 -16.87
N ASP A 260 9.01 -25.79 -15.77
CA ASP A 260 7.55 -25.93 -15.71
C ASP A 260 6.85 -24.62 -15.31
N LEU A 261 7.60 -23.56 -15.05
CA LEU A 261 7.11 -22.28 -14.56
C LEU A 261 7.29 -21.18 -15.61
N GLU A 262 6.36 -20.24 -15.64
CA GLU A 262 6.45 -19.05 -16.49
C GLU A 262 7.23 -17.95 -15.78
N GLU A 263 8.29 -17.44 -16.40
CA GLU A 263 9.02 -16.28 -15.90
C GLU A 263 8.28 -15.00 -16.26
N VAL A 264 7.95 -14.18 -15.26
CA VAL A 264 7.24 -12.91 -15.42
C VAL A 264 7.87 -11.79 -14.61
N LYS A 265 7.69 -10.56 -15.09
CA LYS A 265 8.08 -9.35 -14.38
C LYS A 265 6.91 -8.87 -13.53
N THR A 266 7.19 -8.51 -12.28
CA THR A 266 6.16 -8.18 -11.31
C THR A 266 6.53 -6.99 -10.43
N ALA A 267 5.50 -6.40 -9.81
CA ALA A 267 5.63 -5.42 -8.74
C ALA A 267 5.06 -6.01 -7.43
N GLU A 268 5.84 -5.96 -6.37
CA GLU A 268 5.43 -6.31 -5.02
C GLU A 268 4.42 -5.29 -4.50
N VAL A 269 3.15 -5.66 -4.35
CA VAL A 269 2.08 -4.78 -3.87
C VAL A 269 1.78 -4.94 -2.38
N GLY A 270 2.29 -6.00 -1.76
CA GLY A 270 2.21 -6.23 -0.32
C GLY A 270 3.05 -7.40 0.11
N ASN A 271 3.29 -7.49 1.41
CA ASN A 271 4.03 -8.58 2.02
C ASN A 271 3.51 -8.91 3.41
N ILE A 272 3.81 -10.10 3.86
CA ILE A 272 3.50 -10.60 5.20
C ILE A 272 4.68 -11.38 5.75
N PHE A 273 5.02 -11.08 7.03
CA PHE A 273 6.17 -11.64 7.72
C PHE A 273 5.75 -12.26 9.05
N SER A 274 6.36 -13.39 9.40
CA SER A 274 6.35 -13.94 10.74
C SER A 274 7.70 -13.68 11.41
N PHE A 275 7.68 -13.00 12.55
CA PHE A 275 8.89 -12.79 13.37
C PHE A 275 9.05 -13.85 14.46
N GLY A 276 8.07 -14.75 14.62
CA GLY A 276 8.03 -15.60 15.81
C GLY A 276 7.94 -14.78 17.09
N SER A 277 8.46 -15.30 18.20
CA SER A 277 8.54 -14.58 19.48
C SER A 277 9.80 -13.69 19.60
N SER A 278 10.79 -13.89 18.74
CA SER A 278 12.13 -13.31 18.90
C SER A 278 12.12 -11.76 18.93
N LYS A 279 11.29 -11.13 18.11
CA LYS A 279 11.17 -9.66 18.09
C LYS A 279 10.53 -9.14 19.38
N SER A 280 9.51 -9.80 19.88
CA SER A 280 8.85 -9.48 21.15
C SER A 280 9.83 -9.62 22.33
N GLU A 281 10.64 -10.68 22.34
CA GLU A 281 11.70 -10.92 23.34
C GLU A 281 12.74 -9.80 23.33
N GLN A 282 13.30 -9.46 22.16
CA GLN A 282 14.25 -8.37 21.99
C GLN A 282 13.71 -7.02 22.48
N MET A 283 12.41 -6.79 22.28
CA MET A 283 11.75 -5.57 22.72
C MET A 283 11.34 -5.61 24.20
N GLY A 284 11.42 -6.76 24.86
CA GLY A 284 11.04 -6.94 26.26
C GLY A 284 9.52 -6.96 26.45
N LEU A 285 8.76 -7.47 25.48
CA LEU A 285 7.33 -7.67 25.59
C LEU A 285 7.04 -9.09 26.04
N TYR A 286 6.42 -9.22 27.23
CA TYR A 286 6.06 -10.49 27.86
C TYR A 286 4.63 -10.46 28.37
N PHE A 287 4.01 -11.63 28.44
CA PHE A 287 2.71 -11.87 29.07
C PHE A 287 2.74 -13.09 29.97
N THR A 288 1.88 -13.10 30.97
CA THR A 288 1.66 -14.29 31.82
C THR A 288 0.63 -15.20 31.17
N ASP A 289 1.03 -16.43 30.83
CA ASP A 289 0.14 -17.43 30.25
C ASP A 289 -0.78 -18.08 31.32
N ALA A 290 -1.72 -18.90 30.89
CA ALA A 290 -2.70 -19.57 31.77
C ALA A 290 -2.06 -20.47 32.82
N ASP A 291 -0.87 -20.99 32.56
CA ASP A 291 -0.04 -21.80 33.47
C ASP A 291 0.82 -20.97 34.45
N GLY A 292 0.73 -19.65 34.39
CA GLY A 292 1.52 -18.72 35.21
C GLY A 292 2.95 -18.46 34.70
N VAL A 293 3.32 -19.02 33.55
CA VAL A 293 4.65 -18.82 32.93
C VAL A 293 4.68 -17.55 32.09
N ASN A 294 5.78 -16.81 32.19
CA ASN A 294 6.03 -15.67 31.32
C ASN A 294 6.49 -16.14 29.93
N LYS A 295 5.78 -15.68 28.90
CA LYS A 295 6.06 -15.96 27.49
C LYS A 295 6.08 -14.67 26.69
N SER A 296 6.73 -14.67 25.53
CA SER A 296 6.67 -13.56 24.57
C SER A 296 5.64 -13.84 23.49
N PRO A 297 4.81 -12.85 23.11
CA PRO A 297 3.85 -13.03 22.02
C PRO A 297 4.56 -13.26 20.67
N ILE A 298 3.90 -14.00 19.80
CA ILE A 298 4.32 -14.20 18.43
C ILE A 298 3.87 -12.98 17.62
N LEU A 299 4.82 -12.33 16.97
CA LEU A 299 4.60 -11.12 16.18
C LEU A 299 4.52 -11.45 14.69
N GLY A 300 3.46 -10.98 14.04
CA GLY A 300 3.35 -10.90 12.59
C GLY A 300 3.28 -9.44 12.12
N SER A 301 3.82 -9.16 10.94
CA SER A 301 3.77 -7.86 10.28
C SER A 301 3.23 -8.00 8.85
N TYR A 302 2.29 -7.13 8.47
CA TYR A 302 1.49 -7.27 7.26
C TYR A 302 1.39 -5.93 6.55
N GLY A 303 2.14 -5.74 5.46
CA GLY A 303 2.26 -4.47 4.73
C GLY A 303 1.53 -4.46 3.39
N ILE A 304 0.83 -3.36 3.06
CA ILE A 304 0.34 -3.03 1.72
C ILE A 304 0.81 -1.62 1.36
N GLY A 305 1.54 -1.49 0.25
CA GLY A 305 1.91 -0.19 -0.28
C GLY A 305 0.73 0.48 -0.99
N ILE A 306 0.01 1.38 -0.31
CA ILE A 306 -1.21 2.01 -0.85
C ILE A 306 -0.90 2.85 -2.10
N THR A 307 0.14 3.67 -2.02
CA THR A 307 0.57 4.49 -3.16
C THR A 307 1.15 3.64 -4.29
N ARG A 308 1.87 2.56 -3.95
CA ARG A 308 2.37 1.59 -4.93
C ARG A 308 1.21 0.89 -5.64
N LEU A 309 0.17 0.50 -4.92
CA LEU A 309 -1.02 -0.13 -5.50
C LEU A 309 -1.71 0.81 -6.51
N MET A 310 -1.86 2.10 -6.18
CA MET A 310 -2.35 3.12 -7.12
C MET A 310 -1.46 3.21 -8.36
N GLY A 311 -0.13 3.19 -8.20
CA GLY A 311 0.83 3.22 -9.29
C GLY A 311 0.74 1.99 -10.19
N VAL A 312 0.63 0.80 -9.63
CA VAL A 312 0.47 -0.47 -10.38
C VAL A 312 -0.83 -0.45 -11.20
N VAL A 313 -1.93 0.02 -10.63
CA VAL A 313 -3.21 0.15 -11.35
C VAL A 313 -3.08 1.14 -12.50
N ALA A 314 -2.48 2.31 -12.28
CA ALA A 314 -2.25 3.31 -13.34
C ALA A 314 -1.34 2.76 -14.45
N GLU A 315 -0.33 1.96 -14.10
CA GLU A 315 0.59 1.32 -15.05
C GLU A 315 -0.11 0.28 -15.91
N LYS A 316 -0.94 -0.58 -15.28
CA LYS A 316 -1.61 -1.70 -15.97
C LYS A 316 -2.75 -1.27 -16.87
N PHE A 317 -3.61 -0.40 -16.39
CA PHE A 317 -4.83 -0.03 -17.09
C PHE A 317 -4.73 1.27 -17.89
N GLY A 318 -3.75 2.12 -17.59
CA GLY A 318 -3.51 3.31 -18.40
C GLY A 318 -3.12 2.96 -19.83
N ASP A 319 -3.63 3.72 -20.79
CA ASP A 319 -3.36 3.56 -22.21
C ASP A 319 -2.86 4.89 -22.84
N GLU A 320 -2.79 4.94 -24.16
CA GLU A 320 -2.41 6.12 -24.92
C GLU A 320 -3.38 7.31 -24.77
N LYS A 321 -4.63 7.03 -24.39
CA LYS A 321 -5.69 8.04 -24.19
C LYS A 321 -5.63 8.63 -22.78
N GLY A 322 -5.14 7.87 -21.78
CA GLY A 322 -5.01 8.34 -20.41
C GLY A 322 -5.13 7.27 -19.34
N LEU A 323 -5.57 7.72 -18.16
CA LEU A 323 -5.81 6.85 -17.00
C LEU A 323 -7.14 6.11 -17.16
N VAL A 324 -7.11 4.81 -16.86
CA VAL A 324 -8.30 3.97 -16.75
C VAL A 324 -8.33 3.38 -15.35
N TRP A 325 -9.40 3.63 -14.63
CA TRP A 325 -9.55 3.17 -13.25
C TRP A 325 -10.59 2.06 -13.14
N PRO A 326 -10.28 0.95 -12.45
CA PRO A 326 -11.31 0.01 -11.98
C PRO A 326 -12.39 0.75 -11.18
N LYS A 327 -13.64 0.38 -11.38
CA LYS A 327 -14.82 1.07 -10.83
C LYS A 327 -14.72 1.38 -9.33
N ASN A 328 -14.21 0.44 -8.54
CA ASN A 328 -14.20 0.56 -7.08
C ASN A 328 -13.18 1.58 -6.55
N ILE A 329 -12.21 1.98 -7.37
CA ILE A 329 -11.17 2.95 -6.98
C ILE A 329 -11.20 4.22 -7.83
N ALA A 330 -12.06 4.29 -8.84
CA ALA A 330 -12.26 5.49 -9.64
C ALA A 330 -12.59 6.70 -8.75
N PRO A 331 -12.07 7.90 -9.08
CA PRO A 331 -12.30 9.09 -8.25
C PRO A 331 -13.77 9.53 -8.23
N TYR A 332 -14.52 9.19 -9.28
CA TYR A 332 -15.96 9.41 -9.42
C TYR A 332 -16.63 8.19 -10.04
N HIS A 333 -17.87 7.94 -9.64
CA HIS A 333 -18.70 6.88 -10.20
C HIS A 333 -19.27 7.26 -11.58
N ILE A 334 -19.54 8.54 -11.75
CA ILE A 334 -20.19 9.12 -12.94
C ILE A 334 -19.49 10.43 -13.30
N GLU A 335 -19.19 10.62 -14.57
CA GLU A 335 -18.82 11.92 -15.13
C GLU A 335 -19.90 12.35 -16.12
N ILE A 336 -20.42 13.57 -15.92
CA ILE A 336 -21.38 14.20 -16.82
C ILE A 336 -20.63 15.24 -17.64
N VAL A 337 -20.60 15.04 -18.96
CA VAL A 337 -19.97 15.98 -19.90
C VAL A 337 -21.04 16.65 -20.70
N SER A 338 -21.24 17.95 -20.50
CA SER A 338 -22.19 18.77 -21.25
C SER A 338 -21.49 19.52 -22.38
N LEU A 339 -22.05 19.49 -23.59
CA LEU A 339 -21.57 20.25 -24.73
C LEU A 339 -22.54 21.42 -24.97
N PHE A 340 -22.14 22.63 -24.58
CA PHE A 340 -22.99 23.84 -24.67
C PHE A 340 -22.12 25.04 -25.09
N LYS A 341 -22.79 26.03 -25.65
CA LYS A 341 -22.20 27.33 -26.02
C LYS A 341 -22.57 28.40 -25.02
N GLU A 342 -23.81 28.37 -24.51
CA GLU A 342 -24.35 29.29 -23.52
C GLU A 342 -25.02 28.50 -22.39
N GLU A 343 -25.07 29.05 -21.17
CA GLU A 343 -25.66 28.37 -20.01
C GLU A 343 -27.20 28.18 -20.16
N GLN A 344 -27.81 28.88 -21.08
CA GLN A 344 -29.21 28.72 -21.43
C GLN A 344 -29.49 27.56 -22.38
N ASP A 345 -28.46 26.91 -22.91
CA ASP A 345 -28.64 25.76 -23.81
C ASP A 345 -29.34 24.60 -23.08
N ASP A 346 -30.26 23.94 -23.77
CA ASP A 346 -30.99 22.79 -23.24
C ASP A 346 -30.06 21.68 -22.76
N SER A 347 -28.95 21.47 -23.46
CA SER A 347 -27.94 20.47 -23.09
C SER A 347 -27.28 20.74 -21.72
N PHE A 348 -27.06 22.02 -21.38
CA PHE A 348 -26.54 22.41 -20.07
C PHE A 348 -27.58 22.22 -18.98
N THR A 349 -28.81 22.69 -19.25
CA THR A 349 -29.96 22.57 -18.31
C THR A 349 -30.24 21.10 -17.96
N VAL A 350 -30.26 20.21 -18.95
CA VAL A 350 -30.47 18.78 -18.76
C VAL A 350 -29.32 18.16 -17.97
N ALA A 351 -28.06 18.49 -18.32
CA ALA A 351 -26.89 17.98 -17.62
C ALA A 351 -26.85 18.44 -16.16
N GLN A 352 -27.22 19.70 -15.90
CA GLN A 352 -27.31 20.25 -14.55
C GLN A 352 -28.41 19.55 -13.73
N SER A 353 -29.55 19.32 -14.30
CA SER A 353 -30.65 18.58 -13.64
C SER A 353 -30.25 17.17 -13.30
N LEU A 354 -29.59 16.47 -14.21
CA LEU A 354 -29.07 15.12 -13.98
C LEU A 354 -28.00 15.10 -12.87
N TYR A 355 -27.10 16.08 -12.85
CA TYR A 355 -26.14 16.25 -11.79
C TYR A 355 -26.79 16.44 -10.42
N GLU A 356 -27.79 17.33 -10.32
CA GLU A 356 -28.54 17.58 -9.09
C GLU A 356 -29.28 16.34 -8.58
N GLU A 357 -29.83 15.54 -9.49
CA GLU A 357 -30.50 14.27 -9.16
C GLU A 357 -29.52 13.22 -8.62
N LEU A 358 -28.37 13.05 -9.28
CA LEU A 358 -27.45 11.94 -9.00
C LEU A 358 -26.46 12.21 -7.87
N LYS A 359 -26.10 13.47 -7.60
CA LYS A 359 -25.03 13.85 -6.67
C LYS A 359 -25.24 13.41 -5.21
N ASN A 360 -26.49 13.13 -4.81
CA ASN A 360 -26.81 12.67 -3.45
C ASN A 360 -26.69 11.15 -3.30
N THR A 361 -26.65 10.41 -4.41
CA THR A 361 -26.58 8.94 -4.43
C THR A 361 -25.21 8.43 -4.91
N TYR A 362 -24.60 9.17 -5.83
CA TYR A 362 -23.32 8.81 -6.45
C TYR A 362 -22.30 9.92 -6.27
N GLU A 363 -21.05 9.55 -6.34
CA GLU A 363 -19.95 10.50 -6.54
C GLU A 363 -19.95 10.92 -8.01
N VAL A 364 -20.35 12.16 -8.29
CA VAL A 364 -20.51 12.68 -9.65
C VAL A 364 -19.56 13.83 -9.89
N LEU A 365 -18.82 13.77 -10.99
CA LEU A 365 -18.10 14.90 -11.56
C LEU A 365 -18.92 15.49 -12.70
N PHE A 366 -19.15 16.80 -12.66
CA PHE A 366 -19.83 17.52 -13.73
C PHE A 366 -18.85 18.44 -14.47
N ASP A 367 -18.66 18.18 -15.76
CA ASP A 367 -17.90 19.10 -16.63
C ASP A 367 -18.80 20.24 -17.09
N ASP A 368 -18.86 21.27 -16.26
CA ASP A 368 -19.62 22.52 -16.44
C ASP A 368 -18.82 23.60 -17.21
N ARG A 369 -17.66 23.25 -17.76
CA ARG A 369 -16.82 24.23 -18.49
C ARG A 369 -17.39 24.50 -19.88
N GLN A 370 -17.39 25.77 -20.27
CA GLN A 370 -17.69 26.20 -21.65
C GLN A 370 -16.45 25.94 -22.53
N LYS A 371 -16.35 24.73 -23.07
CA LYS A 371 -15.22 24.26 -23.89
C LYS A 371 -15.70 23.53 -25.13
N SER A 372 -14.85 23.48 -26.15
CA SER A 372 -15.11 22.64 -27.33
C SER A 372 -15.11 21.15 -26.97
N PRO A 373 -15.78 20.27 -27.73
CA PRO A 373 -15.77 18.83 -27.50
C PRO A 373 -14.36 18.22 -27.38
N GLY A 374 -13.41 18.67 -28.19
CA GLY A 374 -12.03 18.19 -28.14
C GLY A 374 -11.21 18.74 -26.96
N SER A 375 -11.78 19.64 -26.14
CA SER A 375 -11.14 20.21 -24.95
C SER A 375 -11.76 19.70 -23.65
N LYS A 376 -12.85 18.96 -23.73
CA LYS A 376 -13.50 18.26 -22.64
C LYS A 376 -13.10 16.81 -22.60
#